data_d876541b91645d6d032866414cdb97ce
#
_entry.id   d876541b91645d6d032866414cdb97ce
#
_cell.length_a   1.000
_cell.length_b   1.000
_cell.length_c   1.000
_cell.angle_alpha   90.00
_cell.angle_beta   90.00
_cell.angle_gamma   90.00
#
_symmetry.space_group_name_H-M   'P 1'
#
loop_
_entity.id
_entity.type
_entity.pdbx_description
1 polymer ?
#
loop_
_entity_poly.entity_id
_entity_poly.type
_entity_poly.pdbx_seq_one_letter_code
_entity_poly.pdbx_strand_id
1 'polypeptide(L)'
;KEDTDYSVTYKAYLNGDLLSILIKENIHKGKSTQSSKIKTYNYNLNNNTEVGIMDIVEAKNYKQKEIQKEIDTEIEALNKKDEEIKTQYSEVKLRDLNNSMYKIENTENFIINDQGYLYLIYAYGNTEDTTKIDTIIFE
;
A
#
# COMPACT_ATOMS: atom_id res chain seq x y z
N LYS A 1 6.45 32.75 8.01
CA LYS A 1 6.37 31.48 8.74
C LYS A 1 5.28 30.60 8.10
N GLU A 2 5.68 29.48 7.55
CA GLU A 2 4.72 28.53 6.98
C GLU A 2 4.07 27.73 8.09
N ASP A 3 2.76 27.62 8.02
CA ASP A 3 2.01 26.74 8.89
C ASP A 3 2.14 25.30 8.40
N THR A 4 2.40 24.39 9.32
CA THR A 4 2.46 22.96 9.04
C THR A 4 1.31 22.26 9.76
N ASP A 5 0.46 21.63 8.99
CA ASP A 5 -0.59 20.76 9.51
C ASP A 5 -0.09 19.31 9.51
N TYR A 6 -0.28 18.67 10.63
CA TYR A 6 0.11 17.28 10.81
C TYR A 6 -1.05 16.50 11.42
N SER A 7 -1.40 15.40 10.79
CA SER A 7 -2.44 14.51 11.30
C SER A 7 -2.02 13.05 11.20
N VAL A 8 -2.45 12.26 12.15
CA VAL A 8 -2.27 10.81 12.16
C VAL A 8 -3.64 10.16 12.27
N THR A 9 -3.90 9.26 11.35
CA THR A 9 -5.08 8.41 11.40
C THR A 9 -4.66 6.95 11.48
N TYR A 10 -5.47 6.12 12.11
CA TYR A 10 -5.21 4.68 12.12
C TYR A 10 -6.51 3.90 11.98
N LYS A 11 -6.38 2.69 11.44
CA LYS A 11 -7.45 1.70 11.39
C LYS A 11 -6.88 0.36 11.88
N ALA A 12 -7.67 -0.35 12.65
CA ALA A 12 -7.30 -1.67 13.14
C ALA A 12 -8.41 -2.67 12.80
N TYR A 13 -8.01 -3.83 12.35
CA TYR A 13 -8.90 -4.93 11.98
C TYR A 13 -8.47 -6.20 12.70
N LEU A 14 -9.44 -6.94 13.20
CA LEU A 14 -9.19 -8.21 13.87
C LEU A 14 -9.93 -9.34 13.15
N ASN A 15 -9.18 -10.33 12.70
CA ASN A 15 -9.69 -11.56 12.09
C ASN A 15 -9.18 -12.75 12.90
N GLY A 16 -10.02 -13.31 13.76
CA GLY A 16 -9.55 -14.34 14.67
C GLY A 16 -8.39 -13.81 15.51
N ASP A 17 -7.23 -14.43 15.38
CA ASP A 17 -6.01 -14.03 16.08
C ASP A 17 -5.13 -13.04 15.31
N LEU A 18 -5.51 -12.68 14.08
CA LEU A 18 -4.75 -11.76 13.26
C LEU A 18 -5.20 -10.32 13.46
N LEU A 19 -4.30 -9.49 13.96
CA LEU A 19 -4.50 -8.05 14.11
C LEU A 19 -3.75 -7.35 12.97
N SER A 20 -4.47 -6.55 12.18
CA SER A 20 -3.90 -5.69 11.14
C SER A 20 -4.12 -4.22 11.51
N ILE A 21 -3.06 -3.43 11.50
CA ILE A 21 -3.11 -1.99 11.82
C ILE A 21 -2.52 -1.21 10.66
N LEU A 22 -3.27 -0.21 10.21
CA LEU A 22 -2.84 0.76 9.21
C LEU A 22 -2.69 2.12 9.87
N ILE A 23 -1.51 2.71 9.81
CA ILE A 23 -1.24 4.06 10.29
C ILE A 23 -0.92 4.94 9.09
N LYS A 24 -1.61 6.06 9.00
CA LYS A 24 -1.39 7.06 7.96
C LYS A 24 -1.07 8.40 8.59
N GLU A 25 0.12 8.91 8.31
CA GLU A 25 0.55 10.26 8.69
C GLU A 25 0.39 11.19 7.50
N ASN A 26 -0.30 12.29 7.68
CA ASN A 26 -0.49 13.32 6.66
C ASN A 26 0.23 14.60 7.09
N ILE A 27 1.03 15.15 6.20
CA ILE A 27 1.78 16.38 6.42
C ILE A 27 1.42 17.35 5.32
N HIS A 28 0.97 18.54 5.71
CA HIS A 28 0.66 19.63 4.80
C HIS A 28 1.43 20.87 5.25
N LYS A 29 2.30 21.39 4.39
CA LYS A 29 3.17 22.55 4.69
C LYS A 29 2.71 23.75 3.88
N GLY A 30 2.06 24.73 4.54
CA GLY A 30 1.62 25.97 3.93
C GLY A 30 0.76 25.73 2.68
N LYS A 31 1.18 26.28 1.55
CA LYS A 31 0.53 26.07 0.25
C LYS A 31 1.12 24.90 -0.56
N SER A 32 2.07 24.19 0.03
CA SER A 32 2.74 23.09 -0.64
C SER A 32 1.86 21.85 -0.70
N THR A 33 2.31 20.88 -1.47
CA THR A 33 1.63 19.61 -1.66
C THR A 33 1.54 18.83 -0.34
N GLN A 34 0.39 18.25 -0.07
CA GLN A 34 0.23 17.32 1.03
C GLN A 34 1.02 16.05 0.75
N SER A 35 1.72 15.56 1.75
CA SER A 35 2.42 14.29 1.70
C SER A 35 1.90 13.32 2.75
N SER A 36 2.11 12.04 2.54
CA SER A 36 1.64 10.99 3.43
C SER A 36 2.69 9.92 3.64
N LYS A 37 2.76 9.41 4.86
CA LYS A 37 3.52 8.19 5.18
C LYS A 37 2.54 7.12 5.59
N ILE A 38 2.78 5.89 5.12
CA ILE A 38 1.98 4.74 5.49
C ILE A 38 2.86 3.71 6.17
N LYS A 39 2.34 3.17 7.26
CA LYS A 39 2.92 2.04 7.97
C LYS A 39 1.83 1.04 8.32
N THR A 40 2.12 -0.23 8.11
CA THR A 40 1.21 -1.31 8.49
C THR A 40 1.90 -2.28 9.42
N TYR A 41 1.12 -2.85 10.32
CA TYR A 41 1.55 -3.87 11.26
C TYR A 41 0.56 -5.02 11.21
N ASN A 42 1.07 -6.22 11.08
CA ASN A 42 0.26 -7.44 11.09
C ASN A 42 0.84 -8.39 12.13
N TYR A 43 0.01 -8.81 13.05
CA TYR A 43 0.45 -9.52 14.23
C TYR A 43 -0.50 -10.67 14.58
N ASN A 44 0.07 -11.83 14.85
CA ASN A 44 -0.69 -12.97 15.33
C ASN A 44 -0.70 -12.93 16.87
N LEU A 45 -1.88 -12.69 17.43
CA LEU A 45 -2.07 -12.55 18.87
C LEU A 45 -1.97 -13.87 19.62
N ASN A 46 -2.18 -14.99 18.93
CA ASN A 46 -2.13 -16.32 19.56
C ASN A 46 -0.71 -16.73 19.92
N ASN A 47 0.24 -16.51 19.00
CA ASN A 47 1.65 -16.91 19.19
C ASN A 47 2.60 -15.73 19.38
N ASN A 48 2.08 -14.50 19.45
CA ASN A 48 2.88 -13.29 19.63
C ASN A 48 3.96 -13.08 18.55
N THR A 49 3.62 -13.35 17.29
CA THR A 49 4.55 -13.19 16.18
C THR A 49 4.06 -12.14 15.19
N GLU A 50 5.00 -11.42 14.60
CA GLU A 50 4.76 -10.57 13.45
C GLU A 50 4.47 -11.45 12.24
N VAL A 51 3.51 -11.02 11.40
CA VAL A 51 3.07 -11.76 10.22
C VAL A 51 3.54 -11.00 8.98
N GLY A 52 4.33 -11.66 8.13
CA GLY A 52 4.79 -11.11 6.86
C GLY A 52 3.82 -11.43 5.72
N ILE A 53 4.03 -10.74 4.58
CA ILE A 53 3.16 -10.92 3.40
C ILE A 53 3.17 -12.38 2.90
N MET A 54 4.32 -13.04 2.91
CA MET A 54 4.40 -14.42 2.42
C MET A 54 3.70 -15.40 3.34
N ASP A 55 3.58 -15.09 4.63
CA ASP A 55 2.78 -15.89 5.57
C ASP A 55 1.29 -15.84 5.18
N ILE A 56 0.81 -14.68 4.76
CA ILE A 56 -0.57 -14.50 4.30
C ILE A 56 -0.80 -15.21 2.96
N VAL A 57 0.15 -15.08 2.03
CA VAL A 57 0.08 -15.76 0.72
C VAL A 57 -0.06 -17.27 0.91
N GLU A 58 0.73 -17.85 1.81
CA GLU A 58 0.67 -19.25 2.16
C GLU A 58 -0.66 -19.63 2.87
N ALA A 59 -1.05 -18.87 3.88
CA ALA A 59 -2.26 -19.13 4.66
C ALA A 59 -3.53 -19.07 3.82
N LYS A 60 -3.56 -18.21 2.81
CA LYS A 60 -4.70 -18.08 1.88
C LYS A 60 -4.61 -19.02 0.66
N ASN A 61 -3.59 -19.85 0.58
CA ASN A 61 -3.33 -20.74 -0.55
C ASN A 61 -3.23 -20.00 -1.89
N TYR A 62 -2.75 -18.79 -1.90
CA TYR A 62 -2.50 -18.07 -3.13
C TYR A 62 -1.26 -18.64 -3.83
N LYS A 63 -1.35 -18.82 -5.13
CA LYS A 63 -0.18 -19.18 -5.94
C LYS A 63 0.62 -17.92 -6.22
N GLN A 64 1.89 -17.91 -5.86
CA GLN A 64 2.76 -16.74 -5.99
C GLN A 64 2.77 -16.17 -7.41
N LYS A 65 2.80 -17.03 -8.42
CA LYS A 65 2.77 -16.59 -9.83
C LYS A 65 1.47 -15.92 -10.21
N GLU A 66 0.35 -16.39 -9.69
CA GLU A 66 -0.97 -15.82 -9.99
C GLU A 66 -1.14 -14.47 -9.32
N ILE A 67 -0.76 -14.36 -8.04
CA ILE A 67 -0.84 -13.08 -7.33
C ILE A 67 0.12 -12.05 -7.93
N GLN A 68 1.31 -12.46 -8.36
CA GLN A 68 2.25 -11.57 -9.03
C GLN A 68 1.70 -11.06 -10.35
N LYS A 69 1.11 -11.92 -11.15
CA LYS A 69 0.48 -11.54 -12.41
C LYS A 69 -0.64 -10.53 -12.21
N GLU A 70 -1.43 -10.69 -11.17
CA GLU A 70 -2.52 -9.77 -10.85
C GLU A 70 -1.97 -8.41 -10.40
N ILE A 71 -0.92 -8.38 -9.58
CA ILE A 71 -0.21 -7.14 -9.22
C ILE A 71 0.29 -6.43 -10.48
N ASP A 72 0.98 -7.13 -11.35
CA ASP A 72 1.54 -6.56 -12.58
C ASP A 72 0.43 -5.99 -13.47
N THR A 73 -0.67 -6.71 -13.62
CA THR A 73 -1.83 -6.28 -14.41
C THR A 73 -2.46 -5.01 -13.86
N GLU A 74 -2.67 -4.95 -12.55
CA GLU A 74 -3.25 -3.79 -11.88
C GLU A 74 -2.35 -2.55 -11.96
N ILE A 75 -1.05 -2.70 -11.77
CA ILE A 75 -0.09 -1.60 -11.86
C ILE A 75 0.00 -1.07 -13.31
N GLU A 76 -0.01 -1.96 -14.30
CA GLU A 76 -0.07 -1.55 -15.70
C GLU A 76 -1.35 -0.78 -16.03
N ALA A 77 -2.49 -1.24 -15.51
CA ALA A 77 -3.77 -0.57 -15.72
C ALA A 77 -3.78 0.84 -15.12
N LEU A 78 -3.20 1.00 -13.93
CA LEU A 78 -3.05 2.31 -13.29
C LEU A 78 -2.13 3.24 -14.11
N ASN A 79 -1.04 2.71 -14.66
CA ASN A 79 -0.17 3.48 -15.54
C ASN A 79 -0.87 3.92 -16.82
N LYS A 80 -1.69 3.07 -17.43
CA LYS A 80 -2.47 3.44 -18.61
C LYS A 80 -3.42 4.60 -18.33
N LYS A 81 -4.10 4.57 -17.19
CA LYS A 81 -4.93 5.69 -16.75
C LYS A 81 -4.12 6.98 -16.58
N ASP A 82 -2.97 6.88 -15.96
CA ASP A 82 -2.10 8.04 -15.71
C ASP A 82 -1.48 8.56 -17.00
N GLU A 83 -1.20 7.72 -17.99
CA GLU A 83 -0.74 8.14 -19.31
C GLU A 83 -1.78 9.01 -20.02
N GLU A 84 -3.05 8.67 -19.95
CA GLU A 84 -4.14 9.46 -20.49
C GLU A 84 -4.21 10.85 -19.85
N ILE A 85 -4.02 10.91 -18.52
CA ILE A 85 -3.98 12.17 -17.77
C ILE A 85 -2.72 12.97 -18.11
N LYS A 86 -1.59 12.29 -18.30
CA LYS A 86 -0.30 12.91 -18.60
C LYS A 86 -0.31 13.71 -19.90
N THR A 87 -1.17 13.36 -20.87
CA THR A 87 -1.33 14.15 -22.09
C THR A 87 -1.84 15.57 -21.79
N GLN A 88 -2.56 15.75 -20.69
CA GLN A 88 -3.12 17.03 -20.26
C GLN A 88 -2.28 17.67 -19.13
N TYR A 89 -1.67 16.87 -18.31
CA TYR A 89 -0.91 17.29 -17.12
C TYR A 89 0.47 16.62 -17.12
N SER A 90 1.49 17.33 -17.57
CA SER A 90 2.86 16.81 -17.72
C SER A 90 3.54 16.43 -16.40
N GLU A 91 2.99 16.87 -15.27
CA GLU A 91 3.56 16.59 -13.94
C GLU A 91 3.24 15.21 -13.40
N VAL A 92 2.36 14.47 -14.07
CA VAL A 92 2.00 13.11 -13.66
C VAL A 92 3.20 12.19 -13.87
N LYS A 93 3.65 11.56 -12.79
CA LYS A 93 4.72 10.55 -12.83
C LYS A 93 4.10 9.17 -12.95
N LEU A 94 4.63 8.37 -13.87
CA LEU A 94 4.25 6.97 -14.02
C LEU A 94 5.03 6.10 -13.04
N ARG A 95 4.45 4.97 -12.68
CA ARG A 95 5.12 3.96 -11.87
C ARG A 95 6.19 3.26 -12.71
N ASP A 96 7.31 2.96 -12.07
CA ASP A 96 8.33 2.10 -12.68
C ASP A 96 7.92 0.64 -12.50
N LEU A 97 7.43 0.01 -13.57
CA LEU A 97 6.96 -1.37 -13.56
C LEU A 97 8.05 -2.38 -13.21
N ASN A 98 9.32 -2.00 -13.37
CA ASN A 98 10.46 -2.84 -13.04
C ASN A 98 10.96 -2.65 -11.60
N ASN A 99 10.33 -1.76 -10.84
CA ASN A 99 10.72 -1.55 -9.45
C ASN A 99 10.42 -2.81 -8.63
N SER A 100 11.41 -3.24 -7.86
CA SER A 100 11.31 -4.45 -7.02
C SER A 100 10.24 -4.34 -5.94
N MET A 101 9.75 -3.14 -5.62
CA MET A 101 8.64 -2.95 -4.66
C MET A 101 7.36 -3.66 -5.09
N TYR A 102 7.16 -3.89 -6.40
CA TYR A 102 5.98 -4.57 -6.94
C TYR A 102 6.10 -6.09 -6.97
N LYS A 103 7.21 -6.64 -6.50
CA LYS A 103 7.33 -8.08 -6.26
C LYS A 103 6.59 -8.43 -4.97
N ILE A 104 5.74 -9.47 -5.02
CA ILE A 104 4.92 -9.82 -3.85
C ILE A 104 5.77 -10.08 -2.61
N GLU A 105 6.90 -10.73 -2.74
CA GLU A 105 7.81 -11.02 -1.63
C GLU A 105 8.41 -9.75 -0.99
N ASN A 106 8.39 -8.62 -1.69
CA ASN A 106 8.90 -7.34 -1.22
C ASN A 106 7.80 -6.38 -0.73
N THR A 107 6.56 -6.81 -0.71
CA THR A 107 5.45 -5.98 -0.25
C THR A 107 5.59 -5.68 1.24
N GLU A 108 5.85 -4.42 1.58
CA GLU A 108 6.07 -4.00 2.96
C GLU A 108 4.78 -3.66 3.68
N ASN A 109 3.82 -3.09 2.97
CA ASN A 109 2.58 -2.60 3.56
C ASN A 109 1.38 -3.38 3.04
N PHE A 110 0.69 -4.03 3.95
CA PHE A 110 -0.53 -4.76 3.67
C PHE A 110 -1.40 -4.83 4.92
N ILE A 111 -2.68 -5.04 4.73
CA ILE A 111 -3.63 -5.31 5.81
C ILE A 111 -4.60 -6.41 5.38
N ILE A 112 -5.20 -7.06 6.36
CA ILE A 112 -6.38 -7.89 6.17
C ILE A 112 -7.53 -7.17 6.88
N ASN A 113 -8.59 -6.82 6.13
CA ASN A 113 -9.73 -6.12 6.71
C ASN A 113 -10.67 -7.07 7.47
N ASP A 114 -11.73 -6.55 8.02
CA ASP A 114 -12.72 -7.31 8.80
C ASP A 114 -13.50 -8.35 7.98
N GLN A 115 -13.49 -8.23 6.66
CA GLN A 115 -14.08 -9.21 5.73
C GLN A 115 -13.07 -10.30 5.31
N GLY A 116 -11.83 -10.20 5.77
CA GLY A 116 -10.76 -11.13 5.39
C GLY A 116 -10.09 -10.80 4.06
N TYR A 117 -10.33 -9.64 3.48
CA TYR A 117 -9.72 -9.24 2.21
C TYR A 117 -8.30 -8.72 2.43
N LEU A 118 -7.40 -9.14 1.55
CA LEU A 118 -6.00 -8.68 1.56
C LEU A 118 -5.88 -7.38 0.75
N TYR A 119 -5.34 -6.35 1.37
CA TYR A 119 -5.02 -5.07 0.74
C TYR A 119 -3.52 -4.92 0.68
N LEU A 120 -2.96 -4.89 -0.53
CA LEU A 120 -1.56 -4.52 -0.75
C LEU A 120 -1.49 -3.02 -0.98
N ILE A 121 -0.60 -2.34 -0.29
CA ILE A 121 -0.52 -0.88 -0.31
C ILE A 121 0.87 -0.47 -0.78
N TYR A 122 0.92 0.27 -1.88
CA TYR A 122 2.15 0.76 -2.48
C TYR A 122 2.19 2.28 -2.48
N ALA A 123 3.23 2.83 -1.87
CA ALA A 123 3.54 4.25 -1.93
C ALA A 123 4.59 4.46 -3.03
N TYR A 124 4.19 5.03 -4.16
CA TYR A 124 5.13 5.22 -5.25
C TYR A 124 5.59 6.67 -5.39
N GLY A 125 6.80 6.82 -5.94
CA GLY A 125 7.48 8.10 -6.07
C GLY A 125 8.49 8.34 -4.98
N ASN A 126 8.12 8.23 -3.73
CA ASN A 126 9.03 8.31 -2.59
C ASN A 126 8.48 7.41 -1.47
N THR A 127 9.29 6.48 -1.02
CA THR A 127 8.89 5.50 -0.01
C THR A 127 8.65 6.10 1.37
N GLU A 128 9.30 7.22 1.67
CA GLU A 128 9.18 7.87 2.97
C GLU A 128 8.11 8.95 2.99
N ASP A 129 7.84 9.54 1.84
CA ASP A 129 6.99 10.71 1.76
C ASP A 129 6.37 10.77 0.36
N THR A 130 5.10 10.41 0.24
CA THR A 130 4.42 10.32 -1.03
C THR A 130 3.06 10.99 -1.00
N THR A 131 2.67 11.56 -2.14
CA THR A 131 1.31 12.05 -2.37
C THR A 131 0.43 11.01 -3.02
N LYS A 132 1.01 9.87 -3.44
CA LYS A 132 0.31 8.86 -4.24
C LYS A 132 0.48 7.47 -3.65
N ILE A 133 -0.66 6.85 -3.40
CA ILE A 133 -0.76 5.52 -2.80
C ILE A 133 -1.67 4.67 -3.67
N ASP A 134 -1.18 3.52 -4.06
CA ASP A 134 -1.96 2.52 -4.78
C ASP A 134 -2.37 1.41 -3.83
N THR A 135 -3.59 0.93 -4.00
CA THR A 135 -4.11 -0.20 -3.22
C THR A 135 -4.62 -1.27 -4.17
N ILE A 136 -4.15 -2.49 -3.99
CA ILE A 136 -4.61 -3.67 -4.73
C ILE A 136 -5.33 -4.58 -3.75
N ILE A 137 -6.55 -4.99 -4.08
CA ILE A 137 -7.44 -5.74 -3.20
C ILE A 137 -7.65 -7.14 -3.75
N PHE A 138 -7.43 -8.13 -2.88
CA PHE A 138 -7.74 -9.53 -3.14
C PHE A 138 -8.84 -9.98 -2.18
N GLU A 139 -9.95 -10.37 -2.74
CA GLU A 139 -11.09 -10.91 -1.98
C GLU A 139 -10.85 -12.34 -1.49
#